data_b01a6353170d93da8b8b4bce61f25216
#
_entry.id   b01a6353170d93da8b8b4bce61f25216
#
_cell.length_a   1.000
_cell.length_b   1.000
_cell.length_c   1.000
_cell.angle_alpha   90.00
_cell.angle_beta   90.00
_cell.angle_gamma   90.00
#
_symmetry.space_group_name_H-M   'P 1'
#
loop_
_entity.id
_entity.type
_entity.pdbx_description
1 polymer ?
#
loop_
_entity_poly.entity_id
_entity_poly.type
_entity_poly.pdbx_seq_one_letter_code
_entity_poly.pdbx_strand_id
1 'polypeptide(L)'
;NYGDRITLDGPLTPLLGDRVAAASLDDRAGCAAVIGAAKLLRECAAAEISVALVSQEEVGSAGAATAAYALAPDFAFAVDVSFGSTPDDRPEDCAEIGKGPMIGFAPILDRALSRRLTETAQKHGIPYQTEIIGSRTGTDADFIAVSRGGVRTGLISIPLRFMHTAG
;
A
#
# COMPACT_ATOMS: atom_id res chain seq x y z
N ASN A 1 -24.36 -7.72 23.13
CA ASN A 1 -25.58 -7.12 22.57
C ASN A 1 -25.56 -7.14 21.05
N TYR A 2 -26.72 -6.95 20.42
CA TYR A 2 -26.75 -6.75 18.95
C TYR A 2 -25.97 -5.46 18.62
N GLY A 3 -25.03 -5.56 17.66
CA GLY A 3 -24.18 -4.45 17.26
C GLY A 3 -22.85 -4.31 18.00
N ASP A 4 -22.59 -5.14 19.00
CA ASP A 4 -21.27 -5.21 19.64
C ASP A 4 -20.23 -5.74 18.65
N ARG A 5 -19.06 -5.11 18.63
CA ARG A 5 -17.95 -5.56 17.79
C ARG A 5 -17.24 -6.73 18.42
N ILE A 6 -16.91 -7.73 17.62
CA ILE A 6 -16.06 -8.87 18.01
C ILE A 6 -14.79 -8.76 17.18
N THR A 7 -13.65 -8.72 17.86
CA THR A 7 -12.34 -8.67 17.21
C THR A 7 -11.55 -9.90 17.65
N LEU A 8 -10.91 -10.56 16.69
CA LEU A 8 -9.98 -11.64 17.00
C LEU A 8 -8.68 -11.06 17.54
N ASP A 9 -8.17 -11.64 18.60
CA ASP A 9 -6.87 -11.27 19.15
C ASP A 9 -5.77 -11.88 18.26
N GLY A 10 -4.89 -11.03 17.78
CA GLY A 10 -3.78 -11.41 16.91
C GLY A 10 -2.55 -10.55 17.21
N PRO A 11 -1.82 -10.85 18.30
CA PRO A 11 -0.65 -10.07 18.66
C PRO A 11 0.44 -10.19 17.61
N LEU A 12 1.30 -9.15 17.52
CA LEU A 12 2.46 -9.18 16.64
C LEU A 12 3.38 -10.34 17.07
N THR A 13 3.51 -11.32 16.21
CA THR A 13 4.27 -12.55 16.46
C THR A 13 5.39 -12.68 15.45
N PRO A 14 6.66 -12.70 15.88
CA PRO A 14 7.79 -13.02 15.01
C PRO A 14 7.71 -14.47 14.51
N LEU A 15 7.98 -14.66 13.24
CA LEU A 15 8.05 -15.96 12.58
C LEU A 15 9.44 -16.22 12.03
N LEU A 16 9.69 -17.42 11.52
CA LEU A 16 10.95 -17.77 10.89
C LEU A 16 11.21 -16.95 9.62
N GLY A 17 12.47 -16.59 9.37
CA GLY A 17 12.91 -15.90 8.16
C GLY A 17 12.48 -14.45 8.08
N ASP A 18 12.61 -13.72 9.21
CA ASP A 18 12.32 -12.27 9.31
C ASP A 18 10.88 -11.89 8.92
N ARG A 19 9.95 -12.80 9.19
CA ARG A 19 8.52 -12.59 8.95
C ARG A 19 7.80 -12.29 10.25
N VAL A 20 6.66 -11.68 10.14
CA VAL A 20 5.76 -11.42 11.26
C VAL A 20 4.33 -11.81 10.90
N ALA A 21 3.57 -12.18 11.90
CA ALA A 21 2.12 -12.33 11.80
C ALA A 21 1.45 -11.42 12.83
N ALA A 22 0.34 -10.84 12.48
CA ALA A 22 -0.52 -10.07 13.39
C ALA A 22 -1.90 -9.87 12.77
N ALA A 23 -2.89 -9.60 13.60
CA ALA A 23 -4.17 -9.08 13.11
C ALA A 23 -3.98 -7.69 12.46
N SER A 24 -4.77 -7.40 11.45
CA SER A 24 -4.83 -6.08 10.77
C SER A 24 -3.45 -5.59 10.29
N LEU A 25 -2.61 -6.47 9.74
CA LEU A 25 -1.43 -6.04 8.97
C LEU A 25 -1.85 -5.27 7.72
N ASP A 26 -3.04 -5.53 7.25
CA ASP A 26 -3.83 -4.71 6.35
C ASP A 26 -4.55 -3.60 7.14
N ASP A 27 -4.17 -2.28 7.05
CA ASP A 27 -2.89 -1.86 6.45
C ASP A 27 -1.98 -1.21 7.51
N ARG A 28 -1.81 -1.84 8.66
CA ARG A 28 -0.82 -1.38 9.65
C ARG A 28 0.62 -1.53 9.16
N ALA A 29 0.86 -2.46 8.22
CA ALA A 29 2.17 -2.64 7.62
C ALA A 29 2.55 -1.43 6.74
N GLY A 30 1.64 -0.96 5.90
CA GLY A 30 1.84 0.25 5.10
C GLY A 30 1.96 1.50 5.97
N CYS A 31 1.13 1.63 7.00
CA CYS A 31 1.27 2.72 7.98
C CYS A 31 2.70 2.77 8.58
N ALA A 32 3.23 1.63 8.99
CA ALA A 32 4.59 1.56 9.54
C ALA A 32 5.66 1.94 8.49
N ALA A 33 5.49 1.46 7.25
CA ALA A 33 6.40 1.77 6.15
C ALA A 33 6.39 3.27 5.81
N VAL A 34 5.23 3.90 5.74
CA VAL A 34 5.07 5.33 5.44
C VAL A 34 5.68 6.20 6.56
N ILE A 35 5.47 5.84 7.83
CA ILE A 35 6.09 6.53 8.96
C ILE A 35 7.63 6.41 8.90
N GLY A 36 8.14 5.22 8.56
CA GLY A 36 9.57 5.00 8.37
C GLY A 36 10.14 5.86 7.23
N ALA A 37 9.46 5.87 6.09
CA ALA A 37 9.84 6.69 4.94
C ALA A 37 9.84 8.19 5.28
N ALA A 38 8.82 8.67 5.98
CA ALA A 38 8.74 10.09 6.39
C ALA A 38 9.93 10.52 7.26
N LYS A 39 10.39 9.66 8.15
CA LYS A 39 11.58 9.94 8.98
C LYS A 39 12.84 10.11 8.13
N LEU A 40 13.02 9.27 7.11
CA LEU A 40 14.16 9.35 6.18
C LEU A 40 14.06 10.57 5.28
N LEU A 41 12.88 10.87 4.77
CA LEU A 41 12.65 11.98 3.85
C LEU A 41 12.81 13.35 4.52
N ARG A 42 12.56 13.47 5.81
CA ARG A 42 12.72 14.73 6.55
C ARG A 42 14.10 15.35 6.37
N GLU A 43 15.13 14.55 6.20
CA GLU A 43 16.53 15.01 6.15
C GLU A 43 17.02 15.29 4.73
N CYS A 44 16.30 14.84 3.71
CA CYS A 44 16.76 14.92 2.31
C CYS A 44 15.74 15.47 1.32
N ALA A 45 14.53 15.78 1.74
CA ALA A 45 13.48 16.22 0.83
C ALA A 45 13.71 17.67 0.36
N ALA A 46 13.65 17.86 -0.96
CA ALA A 46 13.60 19.16 -1.61
C ALA A 46 12.16 19.59 -1.97
N ALA A 47 11.17 18.95 -1.37
CA ALA A 47 9.74 19.16 -1.61
C ALA A 47 8.98 19.18 -0.28
N GLU A 48 7.80 19.76 -0.28
CA GLU A 48 6.86 19.61 0.81
C GLU A 48 6.29 18.20 0.79
N ILE A 49 6.39 17.50 1.91
CA ILE A 49 5.93 16.10 2.05
C ILE A 49 4.86 16.06 3.13
N SER A 50 3.69 15.60 2.75
CA SER A 50 2.59 15.30 3.66
C SER A 50 2.41 13.80 3.79
N VAL A 51 2.20 13.33 5.01
CA VAL A 51 1.83 11.94 5.30
C VAL A 51 0.42 11.92 5.84
N ALA A 52 -0.43 11.10 5.25
CA ALA A 52 -1.80 10.88 5.69
C ALA A 52 -1.97 9.41 6.09
N LEU A 53 -2.26 9.17 7.37
CA LEU A 53 -2.74 7.89 7.86
C LEU A 53 -4.26 8.02 7.96
N VAL A 54 -4.95 7.36 7.06
CA VAL A 54 -6.38 7.56 6.87
C VAL A 54 -7.20 6.41 7.45
N SER A 55 -8.50 6.60 7.56
CA SER A 55 -9.46 5.59 8.01
C SER A 55 -10.47 5.28 6.91
N GLN A 56 -11.22 4.20 7.10
CA GLN A 56 -12.32 3.78 6.24
C GLN A 56 -11.88 3.31 4.82
N GLU A 57 -10.66 2.84 4.69
CA GLU A 57 -10.23 2.22 3.43
C GLU A 57 -11.14 1.04 3.08
N GLU A 58 -11.30 0.08 3.97
CA GLU A 58 -12.09 -1.16 3.86
C GLU A 58 -13.61 -0.96 3.60
N VAL A 59 -14.08 0.27 3.74
CA VAL A 59 -15.50 0.61 3.61
C VAL A 59 -15.75 1.78 2.65
N GLY A 60 -14.81 2.02 1.71
CA GLY A 60 -14.98 2.97 0.62
C GLY A 60 -14.06 4.17 0.63
N SER A 61 -12.90 4.08 1.30
CA SER A 61 -11.76 5.05 1.20
C SER A 61 -12.11 6.51 1.46
N ALA A 62 -13.11 6.77 2.29
CA ALA A 62 -13.58 8.13 2.56
C ALA A 62 -12.48 9.00 3.20
N GLY A 63 -11.61 8.39 4.02
CA GLY A 63 -10.46 9.06 4.60
C GLY A 63 -9.47 9.55 3.57
N ALA A 64 -9.11 8.72 2.60
CA ALA A 64 -8.20 9.09 1.52
C ALA A 64 -8.78 10.16 0.59
N ALA A 65 -10.05 10.02 0.24
CA ALA A 65 -10.74 11.01 -0.59
C ALA A 65 -10.70 12.41 0.05
N THR A 66 -11.02 12.50 1.34
CA THR A 66 -11.03 13.77 2.08
C THR A 66 -9.63 14.32 2.32
N ALA A 67 -8.66 13.47 2.66
CA ALA A 67 -7.26 13.87 2.84
C ALA A 67 -6.66 14.40 1.54
N ALA A 68 -6.81 13.69 0.42
CA ALA A 68 -6.33 14.12 -0.89
C ALA A 68 -6.97 15.45 -1.33
N TYR A 69 -8.26 15.64 -1.04
CA TYR A 69 -8.93 16.89 -1.32
C TYR A 69 -8.34 18.06 -0.50
N ALA A 70 -8.10 17.86 0.77
CA ALA A 70 -7.58 18.91 1.66
C ALA A 70 -6.12 19.25 1.36
N LEU A 71 -5.27 18.24 1.16
CA LEU A 71 -3.84 18.40 0.91
C LEU A 71 -3.53 18.91 -0.49
N ALA A 72 -4.38 18.60 -1.48
CA ALA A 72 -4.21 18.98 -2.88
C ALA A 72 -2.80 18.73 -3.44
N PRO A 73 -2.25 17.52 -3.33
CA PRO A 73 -0.87 17.24 -3.71
C PRO A 73 -0.72 17.23 -5.25
N ASP A 74 0.47 17.58 -5.75
CA ASP A 74 0.83 17.47 -7.16
C ASP A 74 0.91 16.00 -7.61
N PHE A 75 1.38 15.13 -6.70
CA PHE A 75 1.36 13.68 -6.87
C PHE A 75 1.29 12.98 -5.51
N ALA A 76 0.83 11.75 -5.51
CA ALA A 76 0.69 10.94 -4.31
C ALA A 76 1.18 9.51 -4.54
N PHE A 77 1.55 8.85 -3.45
CA PHE A 77 1.75 7.41 -3.41
C PHE A 77 0.83 6.82 -2.36
N ALA A 78 -0.03 5.90 -2.78
CA ALA A 78 -0.72 5.01 -1.85
C ALA A 78 0.23 3.87 -1.49
N VAL A 79 0.26 3.50 -0.22
CA VAL A 79 0.96 2.32 0.27
C VAL A 79 -0.06 1.44 0.93
N ASP A 80 -0.17 0.22 0.46
CA ASP A 80 -1.19 -0.73 0.87
C ASP A 80 -0.59 -2.14 0.91
N VAL A 81 -1.40 -3.15 1.11
CA VAL A 81 -1.02 -4.56 0.98
C VAL A 81 -1.57 -5.15 -0.31
N SER A 82 -1.07 -6.30 -0.72
CA SER A 82 -1.62 -7.10 -1.81
C SER A 82 -1.28 -8.57 -1.62
N PHE A 83 -1.82 -9.44 -2.48
CA PHE A 83 -1.74 -10.87 -2.32
C PHE A 83 -0.31 -11.42 -2.39
N GLY A 84 0.14 -11.96 -1.26
CA GLY A 84 1.37 -12.76 -1.17
C GLY A 84 1.05 -14.23 -1.39
N SER A 85 1.86 -14.92 -2.19
CA SER A 85 1.62 -16.30 -2.63
C SER A 85 1.44 -17.27 -1.47
N THR A 86 0.40 -18.08 -1.55
CA THR A 86 0.18 -19.28 -0.71
C THR A 86 0.40 -20.55 -1.56
N PRO A 87 0.46 -21.75 -0.96
CA PRO A 87 0.70 -22.97 -1.75
C PRO A 87 -0.34 -23.27 -2.83
N ASP A 88 -1.56 -22.76 -2.67
CA ASP A 88 -2.69 -23.02 -3.57
C ASP A 88 -2.94 -21.92 -4.60
N ASP A 89 -2.16 -20.82 -4.53
CA ASP A 89 -2.31 -19.69 -5.44
C ASP A 89 -1.58 -19.90 -6.77
N ARG A 90 -2.07 -19.24 -7.82
CA ARG A 90 -1.36 -19.15 -9.08
C ARG A 90 -0.24 -18.13 -8.96
N PRO A 91 1.01 -18.50 -9.32
CA PRO A 91 2.16 -17.59 -9.17
C PRO A 91 2.01 -16.25 -9.89
N GLU A 92 1.26 -16.24 -11.00
CA GLU A 92 1.02 -15.03 -11.80
C GLU A 92 0.09 -13.99 -11.12
N ASP A 93 -0.70 -14.43 -10.15
CA ASP A 93 -1.68 -13.57 -9.45
C ASP A 93 -1.16 -13.03 -8.11
N CYS A 94 0.00 -13.50 -7.66
CA CYS A 94 0.51 -13.23 -6.32
C CYS A 94 2.00 -12.88 -6.33
N ALA A 95 2.44 -12.10 -5.34
CA ALA A 95 3.84 -11.80 -5.14
C ALA A 95 4.51 -12.76 -4.14
N GLU A 96 5.80 -12.95 -4.28
CA GLU A 96 6.59 -13.71 -3.31
C GLU A 96 6.88 -12.85 -2.07
N ILE A 97 6.57 -13.38 -0.89
CA ILE A 97 6.92 -12.72 0.38
C ILE A 97 8.44 -12.70 0.56
N GLY A 98 8.98 -11.51 0.89
CA GLY A 98 10.42 -11.32 1.09
C GLY A 98 11.19 -10.99 -0.18
N LYS A 99 10.54 -10.84 -1.32
CA LYS A 99 11.17 -10.43 -2.59
C LYS A 99 11.01 -8.93 -2.90
N GLY A 100 10.65 -8.15 -1.91
CA GLY A 100 10.41 -6.71 -2.03
C GLY A 100 8.95 -6.36 -2.27
N PRO A 101 8.62 -5.05 -2.18
CA PRO A 101 7.28 -4.56 -2.44
C PRO A 101 6.91 -4.72 -3.91
N MET A 102 5.63 -4.61 -4.18
CA MET A 102 5.09 -4.57 -5.54
C MET A 102 4.92 -3.12 -5.98
N ILE A 103 5.27 -2.82 -7.21
CA ILE A 103 5.00 -1.53 -7.85
C ILE A 103 3.78 -1.71 -8.76
N GLY A 104 2.70 -1.00 -8.45
CA GLY A 104 1.43 -1.12 -9.15
C GLY A 104 1.43 -0.45 -10.52
N PHE A 105 0.81 -1.13 -11.50
CA PHE A 105 0.46 -0.62 -12.82
C PHE A 105 -1.02 -0.90 -13.06
N ALA A 106 -1.83 0.15 -13.11
CA ALA A 106 -3.26 0.08 -13.35
C ALA A 106 -3.72 1.24 -14.26
N PRO A 107 -4.89 1.15 -14.89
CA PRO A 107 -5.43 2.24 -15.72
C PRO A 107 -5.60 3.56 -14.97
N ILE A 108 -5.89 3.52 -13.68
CA ILE A 108 -6.09 4.69 -12.82
C ILE A 108 -4.79 5.30 -12.33
N LEU A 109 -3.69 4.54 -12.33
CA LEU A 109 -2.40 4.99 -11.83
C LEU A 109 -1.62 5.79 -12.87
N ASP A 110 -0.82 6.74 -12.41
CA ASP A 110 0.11 7.48 -13.26
C ASP A 110 1.27 6.58 -13.70
N ARG A 111 1.26 6.21 -14.97
CA ARG A 111 2.27 5.30 -15.54
C ARG A 111 3.69 5.85 -15.44
N ALA A 112 3.87 7.16 -15.45
CA ALA A 112 5.19 7.76 -15.33
C ALA A 112 5.71 7.63 -13.90
N LEU A 113 4.86 7.76 -12.89
CA LEU A 113 5.24 7.50 -11.49
C LEU A 113 5.59 6.03 -11.26
N SER A 114 4.79 5.08 -11.77
CA SER A 114 5.09 3.66 -11.67
C SER A 114 6.44 3.31 -12.32
N ARG A 115 6.70 3.85 -13.51
CA ARG A 115 8.00 3.69 -14.17
C ARG A 115 9.15 4.31 -13.36
N ARG A 116 8.95 5.49 -12.81
CA ARG A 116 9.96 6.17 -12.00
C ARG A 116 10.31 5.39 -10.74
N LEU A 117 9.33 4.78 -10.09
CA LEU A 117 9.56 3.86 -8.97
C LEU A 117 10.41 2.67 -9.40
N THR A 118 10.05 2.04 -10.52
CA THR A 118 10.80 0.89 -11.08
C THR A 118 12.25 1.26 -11.41
N GLU A 119 12.47 2.37 -12.13
CA GLU A 119 13.80 2.87 -12.48
C GLU A 119 14.63 3.20 -11.24
N THR A 120 13.98 3.78 -10.21
CA THR A 120 14.63 4.10 -8.94
C THR A 120 15.04 2.83 -8.20
N ALA A 121 14.16 1.84 -8.12
CA ALA A 121 14.47 0.56 -7.51
C ALA A 121 15.65 -0.13 -8.21
N GLN A 122 15.62 -0.20 -9.54
CA GLN A 122 16.72 -0.76 -10.35
C GLN A 122 18.04 -0.04 -10.13
N LYS A 123 18.02 1.30 -10.20
CA LYS A 123 19.22 2.14 -10.02
C LYS A 123 19.90 1.93 -8.67
N HIS A 124 19.11 1.69 -7.63
CA HIS A 124 19.61 1.55 -6.25
C HIS A 124 19.69 0.09 -5.78
N GLY A 125 19.43 -0.87 -6.64
CA GLY A 125 19.47 -2.30 -6.29
C GLY A 125 18.43 -2.70 -5.24
N ILE A 126 17.28 -2.01 -5.19
CA ILE A 126 16.19 -2.30 -4.28
C ILE A 126 15.35 -3.43 -4.88
N PRO A 127 15.19 -4.56 -4.19
CA PRO A 127 14.30 -5.62 -4.67
C PRO A 127 12.86 -5.12 -4.78
N TYR A 128 12.20 -5.44 -5.87
CA TYR A 128 10.80 -5.12 -6.09
C TYR A 128 10.15 -6.15 -7.00
N GLN A 129 8.85 -6.17 -7.02
CA GLN A 129 8.02 -6.97 -7.91
C GLN A 129 7.06 -6.05 -8.67
N THR A 130 6.46 -6.52 -9.73
CA THR A 130 5.49 -5.74 -10.52
C THR A 130 4.09 -6.29 -10.30
N GLU A 131 3.13 -5.41 -10.05
CA GLU A 131 1.72 -5.73 -9.92
C GLU A 131 0.94 -5.14 -11.10
N ILE A 132 0.34 -6.00 -11.92
CA ILE A 132 -0.44 -5.57 -13.08
C ILE A 132 -1.93 -5.71 -12.74
N ILE A 133 -2.61 -4.59 -12.67
CA ILE A 133 -4.02 -4.52 -12.29
C ILE A 133 -4.83 -4.04 -13.50
N GLY A 134 -5.70 -4.90 -14.02
CA GLY A 134 -6.47 -4.61 -15.23
C GLY A 134 -7.67 -3.67 -15.06
N SER A 135 -7.98 -3.29 -13.81
CA SER A 135 -9.15 -2.47 -13.46
C SER A 135 -8.80 -1.43 -12.40
N ARG A 136 -9.72 -1.17 -11.47
CA ARG A 136 -9.47 -0.40 -10.24
C ARG A 136 -8.49 -1.17 -9.35
N THR A 137 -7.70 -0.42 -8.58
CA THR A 137 -6.71 -1.01 -7.69
C THR A 137 -7.33 -1.69 -6.47
N GLY A 138 -8.51 -1.23 -6.05
CA GLY A 138 -9.13 -1.66 -4.82
C GLY A 138 -8.49 -1.05 -3.57
N THR A 139 -7.71 0.02 -3.72
CA THR A 139 -7.00 0.71 -2.65
C THR A 139 -7.37 2.19 -2.60
N ASP A 140 -6.86 2.91 -1.62
CA ASP A 140 -6.99 4.37 -1.52
C ASP A 140 -6.52 5.13 -2.78
N ALA A 141 -5.62 4.53 -3.58
CA ALA A 141 -5.15 5.13 -4.83
C ALA A 141 -6.27 5.48 -5.80
N ASP A 142 -7.33 4.68 -5.84
CA ASP A 142 -8.49 4.91 -6.72
C ASP A 142 -9.22 6.23 -6.43
N PHE A 143 -9.26 6.63 -5.16
CA PHE A 143 -9.95 7.83 -4.71
C PHE A 143 -9.04 9.05 -4.68
N ILE A 144 -7.76 8.84 -4.38
CA ILE A 144 -6.74 9.90 -4.48
C ILE A 144 -6.65 10.38 -5.93
N ALA A 145 -6.55 9.45 -6.88
CA ALA A 145 -6.36 9.76 -8.30
C ALA A 145 -7.45 10.65 -8.91
N VAL A 146 -8.68 10.54 -8.41
CA VAL A 146 -9.83 11.33 -8.91
C VAL A 146 -10.14 12.55 -8.04
N SER A 147 -9.33 12.85 -7.04
CA SER A 147 -9.55 14.00 -6.15
C SER A 147 -9.34 15.31 -6.91
N ARG A 148 -10.23 16.30 -6.66
CA ARG A 148 -10.21 17.63 -7.32
C ARG A 148 -10.16 17.53 -8.84
N GLY A 149 -9.13 18.04 -9.48
CA GLY A 149 -8.87 17.98 -10.92
C GLY A 149 -8.08 16.76 -11.38
N GLY A 150 -7.88 15.80 -10.48
CA GLY A 150 -7.03 14.63 -10.65
C GLY A 150 -5.67 14.80 -9.97
N VAL A 151 -5.21 13.76 -9.29
CA VAL A 151 -3.89 13.68 -8.65
C VAL A 151 -3.11 12.55 -9.31
N ARG A 152 -1.90 12.84 -9.74
CA ARG A 152 -0.99 11.81 -10.27
C ARG A 152 -0.65 10.84 -9.14
N THR A 153 -1.10 9.59 -9.25
CA THR A 153 -1.04 8.63 -8.15
C THR A 153 -0.26 7.39 -8.54
N GLY A 154 0.68 6.97 -7.71
CA GLY A 154 1.37 5.70 -7.75
C GLY A 154 0.89 4.78 -6.62
N LEU A 155 1.16 3.48 -6.76
CA LEU A 155 0.82 2.45 -5.76
C LEU A 155 2.05 1.61 -5.45
N ILE A 156 2.28 1.37 -4.17
CA ILE A 156 3.28 0.43 -3.65
C ILE A 156 2.55 -0.53 -2.73
N SER A 157 2.56 -1.83 -3.04
CA SER A 157 1.87 -2.84 -2.25
C SER A 157 2.85 -3.74 -1.53
N ILE A 158 2.55 -4.08 -0.29
CA ILE A 158 3.32 -5.00 0.54
C ILE A 158 2.71 -6.40 0.40
N PRO A 159 3.45 -7.42 -0.06
CA PRO A 159 2.91 -8.77 -0.16
C PRO A 159 2.50 -9.32 1.22
N LEU A 160 1.23 -9.67 1.37
CA LEU A 160 0.62 -10.17 2.60
C LEU A 160 -0.12 -11.48 2.32
N ARG A 161 0.05 -12.48 3.18
CA ARG A 161 -0.75 -13.72 3.17
C ARG A 161 -1.96 -13.58 4.06
N PHE A 162 -3.02 -14.31 3.68
CA PHE A 162 -4.25 -14.43 4.47
C PHE A 162 -4.95 -13.07 4.72
N MET A 163 -4.79 -12.13 3.80
CA MET A 163 -5.51 -10.86 3.80
C MET A 163 -7.02 -11.10 3.92
N HIS A 164 -7.71 -10.28 4.73
CA HIS A 164 -9.15 -10.39 5.01
C HIS A 164 -9.57 -11.73 5.66
N THR A 165 -8.65 -12.43 6.31
CA THR A 165 -8.94 -13.66 7.06
C THR A 165 -8.69 -13.49 8.56
N ALA A 166 -9.04 -14.51 9.32
CA ALA A 166 -8.88 -14.52 10.77
C ALA A 166 -7.46 -14.85 11.26
N GLY A 167 -6.51 -15.16 10.38
CA GLY A 167 -5.13 -15.51 10.76
C GLY A 167 -4.34 -16.10 9.65
#